data_05b750aeca621b16fa1136e1865eee59
#
_entry.id   05b750aeca621b16fa1136e1865eee59
#
_cell.length_a   1.000
_cell.length_b   1.000
_cell.length_c   1.000
_cell.angle_alpha   90.00
_cell.angle_beta   90.00
_cell.angle_gamma   90.00
#
_symmetry.space_group_name_H-M   'P 1'
#
loop_
_entity.id
_entity.type
_entity.pdbx_description
1 polymer ?
#
loop_
_entity_poly.entity_id
_entity_poly.type
_entity_poly.pdbx_seq_one_letter_code
_entity_poly.pdbx_strand_id
1 'polypeptide(L)'
;MDAEIMSTHPENPSTISTHPPVRPQTAPAEIPAVPLTTEGYSVLHQMMRLRWTAWRALPDATRSAIAEEAASVLGEMEKKSGGESALFSLIGHKGDLLLVHFRNSFADLNQAELTLAGLRLSDYLEPTSSYLSIIELGLYDSTVKIYKELTEQGIQPHSDQWKAEIECKLDRHREAMRPRLFPEIPPNRYICFYPMNRLRGEDKNWYTLPIEERARQMNEHGLVGRRYAGEVKQIITGSIGFDDWEWGVDLFADDPLVFKKLIYEMRFDQVSAVYALFGTFYLGVRCRAAALQKLLSGELPI
;
A
#
# COMPACT_ATOMS: atom_id res chain seq x y z
N MET A 1 47.25 -61.90 23.11
CA MET A 1 47.89 -62.60 22.02
C MET A 1 47.32 -61.87 20.78
N ASP A 2 48.05 -60.90 20.34
CA ASP A 2 48.99 -60.82 19.22
C ASP A 2 48.22 -60.56 17.91
N ALA A 3 48.53 -59.72 17.02
CA ALA A 3 49.75 -58.91 16.78
C ALA A 3 49.39 -57.76 15.83
N GLU A 4 50.12 -56.66 15.99
CA GLU A 4 50.22 -55.56 15.03
C GLU A 4 50.80 -56.05 13.70
N ILE A 5 50.26 -55.51 12.61
CA ILE A 5 51.02 -55.38 11.34
C ILE A 5 50.87 -53.97 10.84
N MET A 6 51.95 -53.20 10.96
CA MET A 6 52.18 -51.91 10.28
C MET A 6 52.32 -52.16 8.78
N SER A 7 51.61 -51.42 7.95
CA SER A 7 51.87 -51.33 6.53
C SER A 7 52.18 -49.88 6.18
N THR A 8 53.42 -49.64 5.87
CA THR A 8 53.97 -48.38 5.32
C THR A 8 53.62 -48.25 3.85
N HIS A 9 52.90 -47.24 3.45
CA HIS A 9 52.76 -46.84 2.04
C HIS A 9 53.70 -45.69 1.73
N PRO A 10 54.38 -45.73 0.59
CA PRO A 10 55.31 -44.64 0.18
C PRO A 10 54.53 -43.44 -0.34
N GLU A 11 55.05 -42.26 0.06
CA GLU A 11 54.58 -40.93 -0.36
C GLU A 11 54.84 -40.75 -1.88
N ASN A 12 53.79 -40.35 -2.61
CA ASN A 12 53.89 -39.97 -4.00
C ASN A 12 54.11 -38.42 -4.12
N PRO A 13 55.10 -37.94 -4.82
CA PRO A 13 55.36 -36.50 -4.90
C PRO A 13 54.29 -35.78 -5.73
N SER A 14 53.60 -34.87 -5.07
CA SER A 14 52.60 -33.99 -5.66
C SER A 14 53.19 -33.10 -6.76
N THR A 15 52.74 -33.33 -7.99
CA THR A 15 52.97 -32.44 -9.13
C THR A 15 52.22 -31.12 -8.90
N ILE A 16 52.95 -30.06 -8.65
CA ILE A 16 52.44 -28.68 -8.58
C ILE A 16 51.96 -28.28 -9.98
N SER A 17 50.65 -28.17 -10.17
CA SER A 17 50.01 -27.64 -11.37
C SER A 17 50.28 -26.12 -11.45
N THR A 18 51.05 -25.69 -12.46
CA THR A 18 51.38 -24.29 -12.74
C THR A 18 50.37 -23.58 -13.64
N HIS A 19 49.08 -23.91 -13.52
CA HIS A 19 48.05 -23.14 -14.21
C HIS A 19 47.71 -21.89 -13.38
N PRO A 20 47.78 -20.66 -13.97
CA PRO A 20 47.30 -19.48 -13.27
C PRO A 20 45.81 -19.65 -12.95
N PRO A 21 45.34 -19.13 -11.81
CA PRO A 21 43.91 -19.26 -11.45
C PRO A 21 43.08 -18.56 -12.54
N VAL A 22 42.24 -19.34 -13.21
CA VAL A 22 41.20 -18.81 -14.10
C VAL A 22 40.28 -17.95 -13.23
N ARG A 23 40.35 -16.61 -13.40
CA ARG A 23 39.36 -15.72 -12.80
C ARG A 23 37.99 -16.20 -13.26
N PRO A 24 37.04 -16.47 -12.36
CA PRO A 24 35.68 -16.78 -12.76
C PRO A 24 35.21 -15.59 -13.63
N GLN A 25 34.85 -15.85 -14.87
CA GLN A 25 34.09 -14.89 -15.67
C GLN A 25 32.79 -14.67 -14.93
N THR A 26 32.67 -13.51 -14.31
CA THR A 26 31.39 -13.09 -13.73
C THR A 26 30.40 -13.06 -14.86
N ALA A 27 29.34 -13.86 -14.75
CA ALA A 27 28.21 -13.79 -15.66
C ALA A 27 27.76 -12.33 -15.78
N PRO A 28 27.30 -11.87 -16.96
CA PRO A 28 26.76 -10.52 -17.10
C PRO A 28 25.74 -10.30 -15.98
N ALA A 29 25.80 -9.18 -15.28
CA ALA A 29 24.86 -8.87 -14.21
C ALA A 29 23.44 -8.82 -14.81
N GLU A 30 22.53 -9.61 -14.26
CA GLU A 30 21.14 -9.66 -14.72
C GLU A 30 20.44 -8.31 -14.48
N ILE A 31 19.58 -7.94 -15.42
CA ILE A 31 18.69 -6.77 -15.28
C ILE A 31 17.75 -7.03 -14.12
N PRO A 32 17.59 -6.08 -13.16
CA PRO A 32 16.68 -6.28 -12.03
C PRO A 32 15.24 -6.55 -12.46
N ALA A 33 14.62 -7.59 -11.89
CA ALA A 33 13.24 -7.93 -12.17
C ALA A 33 12.24 -7.05 -11.40
N VAL A 34 12.70 -6.27 -10.42
CA VAL A 34 11.87 -5.44 -9.55
C VAL A 34 11.54 -4.11 -10.25
N PRO A 35 10.25 -3.75 -10.39
CA PRO A 35 9.89 -2.44 -10.92
C PRO A 35 10.31 -1.33 -9.95
N LEU A 36 10.69 -0.19 -10.50
CA LEU A 36 10.93 1.02 -9.73
C LEU A 36 9.60 1.57 -9.19
N THR A 37 9.65 2.20 -8.02
CA THR A 37 8.51 2.84 -7.36
C THR A 37 8.87 4.26 -6.95
N THR A 38 7.84 5.09 -6.74
CA THR A 38 7.95 6.37 -6.05
C THR A 38 6.89 6.44 -4.97
N GLU A 39 7.28 6.93 -3.80
CA GLU A 39 6.49 6.90 -2.58
C GLU A 39 6.09 8.33 -2.15
N GLY A 40 4.93 8.42 -1.50
CA GLY A 40 4.36 9.66 -0.99
C GLY A 40 3.95 9.59 0.49
N TYR A 41 2.74 10.05 0.81
CA TYR A 41 2.23 10.00 2.19
C TYR A 41 2.20 8.58 2.75
N SER A 42 2.57 8.46 4.03
CA SER A 42 2.22 7.33 4.88
C SER A 42 0.72 7.34 5.15
N VAL A 43 0.07 6.18 5.10
CA VAL A 43 -1.38 6.04 5.19
C VAL A 43 -1.76 5.01 6.25
N LEU A 44 -2.73 5.36 7.09
CA LEU A 44 -3.33 4.44 8.05
C LEU A 44 -4.84 4.45 7.88
N HIS A 45 -5.41 3.27 7.69
CA HIS A 45 -6.84 3.02 7.78
C HIS A 45 -7.13 2.36 9.13
N GLN A 46 -8.10 2.89 9.88
CA GLN A 46 -8.56 2.29 11.14
C GLN A 46 -10.06 2.05 11.06
N MET A 47 -10.46 0.80 11.18
CA MET A 47 -11.87 0.40 11.22
C MET A 47 -12.26 0.12 12.67
N MET A 48 -13.29 0.81 13.14
CA MET A 48 -13.75 0.75 14.51
C MET A 48 -15.23 0.37 14.57
N ARG A 49 -15.60 -0.37 15.60
CA ARG A 49 -16.99 -0.64 15.96
C ARG A 49 -17.34 0.18 17.19
N LEU A 50 -18.51 0.84 17.19
CA LEU A 50 -19.04 1.50 18.37
C LEU A 50 -19.76 0.50 19.25
N ARG A 51 -19.45 0.47 20.55
CA ARG A 51 -20.17 -0.31 21.55
C ARG A 51 -21.53 0.33 21.86
N TRP A 52 -22.45 0.23 20.90
CA TRP A 52 -23.73 0.94 20.90
C TRP A 52 -24.51 0.81 22.20
N THR A 53 -24.50 -0.36 22.82
CA THR A 53 -25.21 -0.58 24.10
C THR A 53 -24.59 0.25 25.21
N ALA A 54 -23.29 0.23 25.37
CA ALA A 54 -22.59 1.04 26.37
C ALA A 54 -22.71 2.54 26.07
N TRP A 55 -22.63 2.92 24.80
CA TRP A 55 -22.81 4.30 24.37
C TRP A 55 -24.19 4.85 24.71
N ARG A 56 -25.25 4.12 24.38
CA ARG A 56 -26.64 4.51 24.66
C ARG A 56 -27.02 4.51 26.16
N ALA A 57 -26.26 3.78 26.99
CA ALA A 57 -26.47 3.78 28.44
C ALA A 57 -25.97 5.07 29.11
N LEU A 58 -25.16 5.89 28.42
CA LEU A 58 -24.71 7.18 28.93
C LEU A 58 -25.83 8.22 28.94
N PRO A 59 -25.83 9.14 29.93
CA PRO A 59 -26.70 10.32 29.89
C PRO A 59 -26.45 11.17 28.64
N ASP A 60 -27.49 11.80 28.11
CA ASP A 60 -27.40 12.61 26.87
C ASP A 60 -26.34 13.71 26.96
N ALA A 61 -26.26 14.40 28.11
CA ALA A 61 -25.23 15.45 28.31
C ALA A 61 -23.81 14.89 28.24
N THR A 62 -23.58 13.68 28.73
CA THR A 62 -22.28 13.00 28.67
C THR A 62 -21.95 12.61 27.24
N ARG A 63 -22.89 12.04 26.49
CA ARG A 63 -22.73 11.70 25.07
C ARG A 63 -22.39 12.95 24.24
N SER A 64 -23.12 14.04 24.46
CA SER A 64 -22.85 15.29 23.76
C SER A 64 -21.44 15.82 24.05
N ALA A 65 -21.03 15.85 25.32
CA ALA A 65 -19.68 16.32 25.68
C ALA A 65 -18.55 15.45 25.11
N ILE A 66 -18.74 14.14 25.05
CA ILE A 66 -17.78 13.21 24.41
C ILE A 66 -17.74 13.41 22.87
N ALA A 67 -18.90 13.58 22.25
CA ALA A 67 -19.00 13.81 20.81
C ALA A 67 -18.39 15.15 20.41
N GLU A 68 -18.58 16.20 21.20
CA GLU A 68 -18.00 17.54 20.98
C GLU A 68 -16.47 17.51 21.10
N GLU A 69 -15.92 16.84 22.13
CA GLU A 69 -14.48 16.64 22.28
C GLU A 69 -13.89 15.95 21.04
N ALA A 70 -14.48 14.82 20.64
CA ALA A 70 -14.01 14.07 19.49
C ALA A 70 -14.16 14.87 18.17
N ALA A 71 -15.28 15.57 17.98
CA ALA A 71 -15.50 16.42 16.82
C ALA A 71 -14.49 17.56 16.72
N SER A 72 -14.11 18.19 17.85
CA SER A 72 -13.09 19.21 17.88
C SER A 72 -11.74 18.70 17.40
N VAL A 73 -11.27 17.58 17.96
CA VAL A 73 -9.97 16.97 17.59
C VAL A 73 -9.97 16.46 16.14
N LEU A 74 -11.02 15.79 15.71
CA LEU A 74 -11.15 15.34 14.33
C LEU A 74 -11.23 16.51 13.35
N GLY A 75 -11.88 17.61 13.74
CA GLY A 75 -11.95 18.84 12.92
C GLY A 75 -10.58 19.49 12.71
N GLU A 76 -9.69 19.42 13.70
CA GLU A 76 -8.29 19.85 13.55
C GLU A 76 -7.52 18.89 12.63
N MET A 77 -7.79 17.58 12.74
CA MET A 77 -7.14 16.57 11.90
C MET A 77 -7.60 16.62 10.43
N GLU A 78 -8.83 17.08 10.15
CA GLU A 78 -9.34 17.27 8.78
C GLU A 78 -8.56 18.32 7.98
N LYS A 79 -7.81 19.22 8.65
CA LYS A 79 -7.15 20.38 8.04
C LYS A 79 -5.68 20.51 8.42
N LYS A 80 -5.05 19.46 8.92
CA LYS A 80 -3.69 19.53 9.45
C LYS A 80 -2.67 19.76 8.32
N SER A 81 -1.78 20.73 8.51
CA SER A 81 -0.61 20.91 7.64
C SER A 81 0.28 19.65 7.70
N GLY A 82 0.73 19.18 6.54
CA GLY A 82 1.56 17.97 6.45
C GLY A 82 0.78 16.65 6.45
N GLY A 83 -0.50 16.71 6.07
CA GLY A 83 -1.41 15.58 5.94
C GLY A 83 -2.76 15.85 6.56
N GLU A 84 -3.72 15.01 6.28
CA GLU A 84 -5.10 15.17 6.74
C GLU A 84 -5.71 13.85 7.17
N SER A 85 -6.87 13.92 7.82
CA SER A 85 -7.67 12.75 8.19
C SER A 85 -9.08 12.90 7.66
N ALA A 86 -9.73 11.77 7.40
CA ALA A 86 -11.15 11.73 7.04
C ALA A 86 -11.85 10.62 7.78
N LEU A 87 -13.09 10.90 8.20
CA LEU A 87 -13.97 9.93 8.85
C LEU A 87 -15.10 9.53 7.91
N PHE A 88 -15.44 8.24 7.92
CA PHE A 88 -16.55 7.67 7.18
C PHE A 88 -17.39 6.76 8.09
N SER A 89 -18.71 6.84 7.96
CA SER A 89 -19.65 5.88 8.52
C SER A 89 -19.68 4.64 7.65
N LEU A 90 -19.27 3.50 8.17
CA LEU A 90 -19.24 2.23 7.42
C LEU A 90 -20.63 1.62 7.28
N ILE A 91 -20.84 0.97 6.14
CA ILE A 91 -22.05 0.20 5.83
C ILE A 91 -21.69 -1.28 5.83
N GLY A 92 -22.55 -2.15 6.39
CA GLY A 92 -22.46 -3.60 6.24
C GLY A 92 -21.81 -4.37 7.40
N HIS A 93 -21.84 -3.87 8.61
CA HIS A 93 -21.44 -4.56 9.86
C HIS A 93 -19.98 -5.01 9.99
N LYS A 94 -19.06 -4.47 9.17
CA LYS A 94 -17.62 -4.73 9.28
C LYS A 94 -16.93 -3.78 10.25
N GLY A 95 -17.67 -2.81 10.75
CA GLY A 95 -17.33 -1.73 11.64
C GLY A 95 -18.41 -0.69 11.55
N ASP A 96 -18.34 0.37 12.34
CA ASP A 96 -19.21 1.54 12.27
C ASP A 96 -18.49 2.75 11.70
N LEU A 97 -17.18 2.85 11.98
CA LEU A 97 -16.33 3.98 11.58
C LEU A 97 -15.11 3.48 10.79
N LEU A 98 -14.73 4.25 9.78
CA LEU A 98 -13.44 4.16 9.11
C LEU A 98 -12.76 5.52 9.21
N LEU A 99 -11.58 5.56 9.83
CA LEU A 99 -10.69 6.72 9.82
C LEU A 99 -9.58 6.46 8.82
N VAL A 100 -9.33 7.45 7.96
CA VAL A 100 -8.23 7.43 7.00
C VAL A 100 -7.30 8.59 7.31
N HIS A 101 -6.02 8.30 7.52
CA HIS A 101 -5.00 9.27 7.84
C HIS A 101 -3.91 9.29 6.79
N PHE A 102 -3.61 10.47 6.23
CA PHE A 102 -2.43 10.73 5.41
C PHE A 102 -1.45 11.56 6.22
N ARG A 103 -0.19 11.13 6.30
CA ARG A 103 0.87 11.83 7.05
C ARG A 103 2.21 11.73 6.31
N ASN A 104 3.14 12.63 6.65
CA ASN A 104 4.49 12.61 6.08
C ASN A 104 5.34 11.42 6.56
N SER A 105 5.02 10.85 7.72
CA SER A 105 5.80 9.77 8.31
C SER A 105 4.94 8.80 9.12
N PHE A 106 5.46 7.61 9.39
CA PHE A 106 4.84 6.66 10.33
C PHE A 106 4.80 7.18 11.76
N ALA A 107 5.77 8.01 12.17
CA ALA A 107 5.73 8.65 13.48
C ALA A 107 4.53 9.61 13.60
N ASP A 108 4.21 10.35 12.55
CA ASP A 108 3.03 11.23 12.51
C ASP A 108 1.72 10.42 12.47
N LEU A 109 1.69 9.25 11.82
CA LEU A 109 0.55 8.32 11.87
C LEU A 109 0.34 7.80 13.30
N ASN A 110 1.40 7.34 13.94
CA ASN A 110 1.34 6.87 15.33
C ASN A 110 0.89 7.99 16.29
N GLN A 111 1.36 9.21 16.08
CA GLN A 111 0.87 10.36 16.86
C GLN A 111 -0.63 10.61 16.66
N ALA A 112 -1.15 10.46 15.44
CA ALA A 112 -2.59 10.57 15.18
C ALA A 112 -3.37 9.46 15.89
N GLU A 113 -2.88 8.23 15.86
CA GLU A 113 -3.47 7.08 16.55
C GLU A 113 -3.49 7.29 18.07
N LEU A 114 -2.37 7.71 18.67
CA LEU A 114 -2.29 8.01 20.11
C LEU A 114 -3.20 9.18 20.50
N THR A 115 -3.35 10.18 19.64
CA THR A 115 -4.27 11.28 19.89
C THR A 115 -5.72 10.80 19.94
N LEU A 116 -6.12 9.92 19.02
CA LEU A 116 -7.46 9.32 19.03
C LEU A 116 -7.65 8.41 20.25
N ALA A 117 -6.66 7.59 20.60
CA ALA A 117 -6.70 6.73 21.77
C ALA A 117 -6.89 7.49 23.09
N GLY A 118 -6.43 8.74 23.16
CA GLY A 118 -6.60 9.63 24.30
C GLY A 118 -8.00 10.25 24.46
N LEU A 119 -8.88 10.11 23.45
CA LEU A 119 -10.25 10.66 23.50
C LEU A 119 -11.17 9.77 24.36
N ARG A 120 -12.10 10.38 25.11
CA ARG A 120 -13.16 9.64 25.83
C ARG A 120 -14.03 8.78 24.92
N LEU A 121 -14.16 9.16 23.63
CA LEU A 121 -14.88 8.36 22.66
C LEU A 121 -14.23 6.98 22.47
N SER A 122 -12.93 6.88 22.59
CA SER A 122 -12.18 5.61 22.41
C SER A 122 -12.55 4.54 23.44
N ASP A 123 -13.04 4.92 24.62
CA ASP A 123 -13.59 3.99 25.61
C ASP A 123 -14.81 3.21 25.08
N TYR A 124 -15.44 3.72 24.03
CA TYR A 124 -16.63 3.13 23.39
C TYR A 124 -16.35 2.56 22.00
N LEU A 125 -15.09 2.57 21.55
CA LEU A 125 -14.69 2.02 20.25
C LEU A 125 -13.93 0.70 20.43
N GLU A 126 -14.21 -0.24 19.54
CA GLU A 126 -13.47 -1.50 19.41
C GLU A 126 -12.80 -1.54 18.04
N PRO A 127 -11.47 -1.68 17.96
CA PRO A 127 -10.79 -1.92 16.69
C PRO A 127 -11.32 -3.20 16.03
N THR A 128 -11.70 -3.14 14.76
CA THR A 128 -12.11 -4.32 13.98
C THR A 128 -11.06 -4.73 12.95
N SER A 129 -10.35 -3.76 12.40
CA SER A 129 -9.26 -3.96 11.45
C SER A 129 -8.45 -2.67 11.32
N SER A 130 -7.24 -2.80 10.77
CA SER A 130 -6.43 -1.66 10.34
C SER A 130 -5.67 -2.01 9.06
N TYR A 131 -5.10 -1.00 8.41
CA TYR A 131 -4.22 -1.19 7.27
C TYR A 131 -3.19 -0.06 7.22
N LEU A 132 -1.91 -0.42 7.31
CA LEU A 132 -0.77 0.49 7.28
C LEU A 132 -0.05 0.41 5.95
N SER A 133 0.17 1.55 5.29
CA SER A 133 0.73 1.59 3.95
C SER A 133 1.41 2.92 3.62
N ILE A 134 1.93 3.05 2.40
CA ILE A 134 2.46 4.29 1.81
C ILE A 134 1.80 4.49 0.45
N ILE A 135 1.43 5.72 0.08
CA ILE A 135 1.01 6.01 -1.30
C ILE A 135 2.17 5.66 -2.22
N GLU A 136 1.92 4.77 -3.17
CA GLU A 136 2.94 4.21 -4.05
C GLU A 136 2.50 4.27 -5.51
N LEU A 137 3.41 4.69 -6.37
CA LEU A 137 3.25 4.62 -7.82
C LEU A 137 4.28 3.64 -8.39
N GLY A 138 3.81 2.48 -8.82
CA GLY A 138 4.63 1.51 -9.55
C GLY A 138 4.94 2.00 -10.97
N LEU A 139 6.22 2.10 -11.29
CA LEU A 139 6.72 2.66 -12.56
C LEU A 139 7.06 1.56 -13.58
N TYR A 140 6.16 0.59 -13.80
CA TYR A 140 6.43 -0.57 -14.66
C TYR A 140 6.96 -0.20 -16.05
N ASP A 141 6.22 0.61 -16.82
CA ASP A 141 6.64 1.03 -18.17
C ASP A 141 7.91 1.88 -18.15
N SER A 142 8.05 2.77 -17.16
CA SER A 142 9.23 3.61 -17.01
C SER A 142 10.45 2.77 -16.63
N THR A 143 10.27 1.74 -15.80
CA THR A 143 11.35 0.82 -15.41
C THR A 143 11.91 0.10 -16.63
N VAL A 144 11.06 -0.48 -17.47
CA VAL A 144 11.50 -1.16 -18.70
C VAL A 144 12.29 -0.21 -19.60
N LYS A 145 11.79 1.01 -19.81
CA LYS A 145 12.47 2.02 -20.62
C LYS A 145 13.81 2.46 -20.03
N ILE A 146 13.85 2.73 -18.74
CA ILE A 146 15.08 3.15 -18.04
C ILE A 146 16.13 2.05 -18.12
N TYR A 147 15.78 0.81 -17.82
CA TYR A 147 16.72 -0.31 -17.84
C TYR A 147 17.26 -0.58 -19.25
N LYS A 148 16.39 -0.51 -20.26
CA LYS A 148 16.80 -0.63 -21.65
C LYS A 148 17.80 0.46 -22.04
N GLU A 149 17.48 1.72 -21.75
CA GLU A 149 18.35 2.87 -22.06
C GLU A 149 19.72 2.74 -21.39
N LEU A 150 19.79 2.38 -20.10
CA LEU A 150 21.04 2.21 -19.38
C LEU A 150 21.87 1.05 -19.95
N THR A 151 21.22 -0.04 -20.34
CA THR A 151 21.88 -1.19 -20.98
C THR A 151 22.45 -0.82 -22.35
N GLU A 152 21.71 -0.08 -23.17
CA GLU A 152 22.15 0.41 -24.48
C GLU A 152 23.34 1.38 -24.36
N GLN A 153 23.44 2.12 -23.25
CA GLN A 153 24.59 2.96 -22.92
C GLN A 153 25.78 2.16 -22.35
N GLY A 154 25.67 0.85 -22.21
CA GLY A 154 26.72 -0.03 -21.68
C GLY A 154 26.92 0.10 -20.16
N ILE A 155 25.99 0.73 -19.44
CA ILE A 155 26.05 0.86 -17.98
C ILE A 155 25.68 -0.48 -17.37
N GLN A 156 26.60 -1.04 -16.57
CA GLN A 156 26.41 -2.36 -15.95
C GLN A 156 25.34 -2.33 -14.87
N PRO A 157 24.35 -3.25 -14.87
CA PRO A 157 23.37 -3.39 -13.82
C PRO A 157 24.02 -3.49 -12.43
N HIS A 158 23.39 -2.90 -11.42
CA HIS A 158 23.85 -2.84 -10.03
C HIS A 158 25.16 -2.05 -9.77
N SER A 159 25.82 -1.49 -10.79
CA SER A 159 26.97 -0.59 -10.59
C SER A 159 26.55 0.71 -9.88
N ASP A 160 27.51 1.44 -9.32
CA ASP A 160 27.22 2.74 -8.69
C ASP A 160 26.72 3.76 -9.72
N GLN A 161 27.23 3.70 -10.96
CA GLN A 161 26.72 4.53 -12.05
C GLN A 161 25.26 4.17 -12.39
N TRP A 162 24.92 2.87 -12.44
CA TRP A 162 23.53 2.41 -12.63
C TRP A 162 22.59 2.97 -11.56
N LYS A 163 22.97 2.88 -10.28
CA LYS A 163 22.19 3.42 -9.18
C LYS A 163 22.01 4.93 -9.27
N ALA A 164 23.08 5.67 -9.55
CA ALA A 164 23.04 7.13 -9.68
C ALA A 164 22.13 7.60 -10.82
N GLU A 165 22.20 6.95 -11.98
CA GLU A 165 21.33 7.26 -13.12
C GLU A 165 19.86 6.96 -12.83
N ILE A 166 19.56 5.83 -12.17
CA ILE A 166 18.20 5.51 -11.73
C ILE A 166 17.68 6.58 -10.77
N GLU A 167 18.45 6.95 -9.74
CA GLU A 167 18.02 7.94 -8.76
C GLU A 167 17.74 9.31 -9.41
N CYS A 168 18.59 9.75 -10.32
CA CYS A 168 18.37 10.97 -11.08
C CYS A 168 17.06 10.94 -11.89
N LYS A 169 16.71 9.78 -12.48
CA LYS A 169 15.46 9.62 -13.22
C LYS A 169 14.25 9.53 -12.27
N LEU A 170 14.40 8.86 -11.12
CA LEU A 170 13.34 8.78 -10.09
C LEU A 170 13.02 10.15 -9.49
N ASP A 171 14.02 11.01 -9.25
CA ASP A 171 13.78 12.36 -8.74
C ASP A 171 12.91 13.19 -9.69
N ARG A 172 13.14 13.07 -10.98
CA ARG A 172 12.28 13.73 -11.99
C ARG A 172 10.86 13.17 -11.99
N HIS A 173 10.70 11.84 -11.78
CA HIS A 173 9.38 11.22 -11.66
C HIS A 173 8.67 11.67 -10.38
N ARG A 174 9.37 11.71 -9.23
CA ARG A 174 8.83 12.19 -7.94
C ARG A 174 8.28 13.61 -8.07
N GLU A 175 9.06 14.51 -8.67
CA GLU A 175 8.62 15.90 -8.85
C GLU A 175 7.39 15.98 -9.78
N ALA A 176 7.42 15.32 -10.93
CA ALA A 176 6.29 15.31 -11.86
C ALA A 176 5.02 14.68 -11.28
N MET A 177 5.17 13.70 -10.39
CA MET A 177 4.05 12.97 -9.76
C MET A 177 3.70 13.46 -8.36
N ARG A 178 4.34 14.53 -7.87
CA ARG A 178 4.14 15.08 -6.53
C ARG A 178 2.65 15.25 -6.14
N PRO A 179 1.75 15.77 -7.00
CA PRO A 179 0.32 15.87 -6.65
C PRO A 179 -0.38 14.52 -6.47
N ARG A 180 0.17 13.43 -7.02
CA ARG A 180 -0.36 12.08 -6.86
C ARG A 180 0.25 11.35 -5.66
N LEU A 181 1.46 11.71 -5.27
CA LEU A 181 2.16 11.16 -4.11
C LEU A 181 1.71 11.82 -2.80
N PHE A 182 1.35 13.10 -2.88
CA PHE A 182 0.90 13.91 -1.74
C PHE A 182 -0.47 14.54 -2.01
N PRO A 183 -1.50 13.72 -2.31
CA PRO A 183 -2.84 14.22 -2.59
C PRO A 183 -3.55 14.66 -1.31
N GLU A 184 -4.57 15.50 -1.45
CA GLU A 184 -5.62 15.64 -0.45
C GLU A 184 -6.53 14.39 -0.46
N ILE A 185 -7.13 14.05 0.68
CA ILE A 185 -8.18 13.00 0.71
C ILE A 185 -9.39 13.53 -0.06
N PRO A 186 -9.81 12.89 -1.16
CA PRO A 186 -10.88 13.39 -2.01
C PRO A 186 -12.16 13.69 -1.22
N PRO A 187 -12.82 14.85 -1.43
CA PRO A 187 -13.96 15.28 -0.64
C PRO A 187 -15.27 14.54 -0.97
N ASN A 188 -15.23 13.56 -1.84
CA ASN A 188 -16.37 12.82 -2.32
C ASN A 188 -17.19 12.18 -1.18
N ARG A 189 -18.47 11.96 -1.44
CA ARG A 189 -19.45 11.45 -0.47
C ARG A 189 -19.17 10.03 -0.01
N TYR A 190 -18.66 9.16 -0.90
CA TYR A 190 -18.43 7.75 -0.60
C TYR A 190 -16.97 7.37 -0.77
N ILE A 191 -16.54 6.43 0.08
CA ILE A 191 -15.29 5.68 -0.06
C ILE A 191 -15.60 4.20 -0.25
N CYS A 192 -14.81 3.53 -1.10
CA CYS A 192 -14.69 2.08 -1.12
C CYS A 192 -13.21 1.75 -0.94
N PHE A 193 -12.85 1.22 0.22
CA PHE A 193 -11.49 0.73 0.51
C PHE A 193 -11.47 -0.80 0.45
N TYR A 194 -10.41 -1.35 -0.12
CA TYR A 194 -10.10 -2.77 -0.01
C TYR A 194 -8.59 -3.00 -0.12
N PRO A 195 -8.03 -3.92 0.71
CA PRO A 195 -6.67 -4.41 0.52
C PRO A 195 -6.64 -5.53 -0.51
N MET A 196 -5.47 -5.78 -1.10
CA MET A 196 -5.28 -6.83 -2.08
C MET A 196 -3.84 -7.35 -2.13
N ASN A 197 -3.70 -8.58 -2.63
CA ASN A 197 -2.42 -9.21 -2.94
C ASN A 197 -2.33 -9.58 -4.42
N ARG A 198 -1.11 -9.85 -4.88
CA ARG A 198 -0.85 -10.57 -6.13
C ARG A 198 -0.67 -12.07 -5.85
N LEU A 199 -1.23 -12.90 -6.72
CA LEU A 199 -1.14 -14.35 -6.61
C LEU A 199 0.31 -14.82 -6.66
N ARG A 200 0.69 -15.64 -5.68
CA ARG A 200 1.96 -16.36 -5.54
C ARG A 200 1.71 -17.88 -5.51
N GLY A 201 0.97 -18.38 -6.49
CA GLY A 201 0.66 -19.81 -6.61
C GLY A 201 1.75 -20.58 -7.36
N GLU A 202 1.62 -21.88 -7.37
CA GLU A 202 2.57 -22.80 -8.05
C GLU A 202 2.54 -22.61 -9.57
N ASP A 203 1.34 -22.56 -10.17
CA ASP A 203 1.17 -22.45 -11.62
C ASP A 203 1.11 -21.01 -12.11
N LYS A 204 0.59 -20.10 -11.28
CA LYS A 204 0.42 -18.68 -11.58
C LYS A 204 1.02 -17.85 -10.48
N ASN A 205 2.13 -17.17 -10.77
CA ASN A 205 2.85 -16.34 -9.82
C ASN A 205 3.21 -15.01 -10.50
N TRP A 206 2.63 -13.92 -9.99
CA TRP A 206 2.88 -12.57 -10.51
C TRP A 206 4.36 -12.18 -10.50
N TYR A 207 5.08 -12.58 -9.46
CA TYR A 207 6.45 -12.15 -9.22
C TYR A 207 7.48 -12.89 -10.08
N THR A 208 7.10 -14.04 -10.66
CA THR A 208 7.96 -14.80 -11.59
C THR A 208 7.76 -14.42 -13.05
N LEU A 209 6.79 -13.55 -13.36
CA LEU A 209 6.61 -13.04 -14.71
C LEU A 209 7.78 -12.11 -15.09
N PRO A 210 8.21 -12.11 -16.38
CA PRO A 210 9.12 -11.09 -16.90
C PRO A 210 8.59 -9.68 -16.66
N ILE A 211 9.49 -8.72 -16.44
CA ILE A 211 9.10 -7.34 -16.13
C ILE A 211 8.32 -6.69 -17.28
N GLU A 212 8.65 -7.03 -18.53
CA GLU A 212 7.96 -6.54 -19.72
C GLU A 212 6.50 -7.02 -19.77
N GLU A 213 6.25 -8.28 -19.39
CA GLU A 213 4.90 -8.82 -19.35
C GLU A 213 4.09 -8.20 -18.22
N ARG A 214 4.68 -7.98 -17.05
CA ARG A 214 4.03 -7.22 -15.97
C ARG A 214 3.71 -5.79 -16.38
N ALA A 215 4.64 -5.10 -17.07
CA ALA A 215 4.43 -3.75 -17.58
C ALA A 215 3.27 -3.72 -18.60
N ARG A 216 3.23 -4.66 -19.54
CA ARG A 216 2.13 -4.78 -20.52
C ARG A 216 0.78 -4.94 -19.84
N GLN A 217 0.66 -5.90 -18.90
CA GLN A 217 -0.60 -6.16 -18.20
C GLN A 217 -1.02 -4.98 -17.32
N MET A 218 -0.09 -4.32 -16.62
CA MET A 218 -0.39 -3.13 -15.80
C MET A 218 -0.80 -1.92 -16.66
N ASN A 219 -0.27 -1.79 -17.87
CA ASN A 219 -0.71 -0.76 -18.80
C ASN A 219 -2.17 -1.00 -19.25
N GLU A 220 -2.52 -2.22 -19.63
CA GLU A 220 -3.90 -2.62 -19.97
C GLU A 220 -4.87 -2.34 -18.81
N HIS A 221 -4.50 -2.77 -17.60
CA HIS A 221 -5.26 -2.50 -16.38
C HIS A 221 -5.44 -0.99 -16.14
N GLY A 222 -4.38 -0.20 -16.31
CA GLY A 222 -4.42 1.25 -16.20
C GLY A 222 -5.32 1.92 -17.22
N LEU A 223 -5.48 1.36 -18.44
CA LEU A 223 -6.40 1.86 -19.45
C LEU A 223 -7.87 1.74 -18.99
N VAL A 224 -8.23 0.63 -18.35
CA VAL A 224 -9.57 0.44 -17.76
C VAL A 224 -9.82 1.51 -16.71
N GLY A 225 -8.90 1.68 -15.74
CA GLY A 225 -9.04 2.68 -14.68
C GLY A 225 -9.19 4.12 -15.20
N ARG A 226 -8.45 4.48 -16.25
CA ARG A 226 -8.52 5.82 -16.87
C ARG A 226 -9.90 6.16 -17.45
N ARG A 227 -10.69 5.19 -17.89
CA ARG A 227 -12.05 5.43 -18.38
C ARG A 227 -12.98 6.01 -17.30
N TYR A 228 -12.69 5.72 -16.05
CA TYR A 228 -13.45 6.16 -14.88
C TYR A 228 -12.87 7.38 -14.17
N ALA A 229 -11.78 7.98 -14.68
CA ALA A 229 -11.06 9.06 -13.99
C ALA A 229 -11.90 10.32 -13.72
N GLY A 230 -12.98 10.55 -14.49
CA GLY A 230 -13.93 11.64 -14.28
C GLY A 230 -14.94 11.38 -13.16
N GLU A 231 -15.20 10.11 -12.84
CA GLU A 231 -16.24 9.68 -11.90
C GLU A 231 -15.66 9.15 -10.58
N VAL A 232 -14.45 8.56 -10.62
CA VAL A 232 -13.78 7.96 -9.46
C VAL A 232 -12.40 8.58 -9.28
N LYS A 233 -12.12 9.03 -8.06
CA LYS A 233 -10.75 9.33 -7.63
C LYS A 233 -10.18 8.08 -6.99
N GLN A 234 -9.03 7.64 -7.48
CA GLN A 234 -8.38 6.41 -7.04
C GLN A 234 -7.01 6.75 -6.41
N ILE A 235 -6.77 6.24 -5.20
CA ILE A 235 -5.49 6.31 -4.52
C ILE A 235 -5.03 4.88 -4.26
N ILE A 236 -3.82 4.56 -4.68
CA ILE A 236 -3.20 3.25 -4.51
C ILE A 236 -2.07 3.39 -3.50
N THR A 237 -2.01 2.43 -2.58
CA THR A 237 -0.97 2.39 -1.54
C THR A 237 -0.27 1.03 -1.56
N GLY A 238 1.03 1.02 -1.29
CA GLY A 238 1.84 -0.17 -1.12
C GLY A 238 2.09 -0.46 0.36
N SER A 239 2.10 -1.74 0.73
CA SER A 239 2.24 -2.18 2.12
C SER A 239 3.15 -3.39 2.29
N ILE A 240 3.87 -3.80 1.26
CA ILE A 240 4.78 -4.94 1.34
C ILE A 240 5.82 -4.70 2.44
N GLY A 241 5.79 -5.55 3.47
CA GLY A 241 6.66 -5.43 4.64
C GLY A 241 6.11 -4.56 5.78
N PHE A 242 4.91 -4.00 5.65
CA PHE A 242 4.25 -3.18 6.68
C PHE A 242 2.96 -3.82 7.21
N ASP A 243 2.24 -4.55 6.39
CA ASP A 243 0.95 -5.13 6.72
C ASP A 243 0.80 -6.54 6.10
N ASP A 244 -0.29 -7.23 6.41
CA ASP A 244 -0.59 -8.57 5.90
C ASP A 244 -0.95 -8.59 4.40
N TRP A 245 -1.41 -7.46 3.86
CA TRP A 245 -1.76 -7.25 2.47
C TRP A 245 -0.72 -6.40 1.76
N GLU A 246 -0.51 -6.62 0.47
CA GLU A 246 0.54 -5.98 -0.31
C GLU A 246 0.17 -4.58 -0.83
N TRP A 247 -1.12 -4.37 -1.14
CA TRP A 247 -1.65 -3.10 -1.63
C TRP A 247 -3.00 -2.77 -1.02
N GLY A 248 -3.25 -1.46 -0.88
CA GLY A 248 -4.55 -0.89 -0.57
C GLY A 248 -5.07 -0.06 -1.74
N VAL A 249 -6.38 -0.11 -1.94
CA VAL A 249 -7.05 0.66 -2.98
C VAL A 249 -8.16 1.47 -2.34
N ASP A 250 -8.04 2.79 -2.41
CA ASP A 250 -9.08 3.74 -2.05
C ASP A 250 -9.77 4.27 -3.30
N LEU A 251 -11.07 4.10 -3.39
CA LEU A 251 -11.93 4.66 -4.42
C LEU A 251 -12.86 5.67 -3.79
N PHE A 252 -12.92 6.89 -4.34
CA PHE A 252 -13.79 7.96 -3.88
C PHE A 252 -14.72 8.39 -5.01
N ALA A 253 -16.01 8.51 -4.74
CA ALA A 253 -17.02 8.96 -5.70
C ALA A 253 -18.26 9.53 -5.00
N ASP A 254 -19.10 10.25 -5.75
CA ASP A 254 -20.38 10.76 -5.26
C ASP A 254 -21.56 9.82 -5.59
N ASP A 255 -21.37 8.90 -6.54
CA ASP A 255 -22.27 7.77 -6.80
C ASP A 255 -21.55 6.44 -6.51
N PRO A 256 -21.96 5.65 -5.50
CA PRO A 256 -21.29 4.40 -5.15
C PRO A 256 -21.49 3.30 -6.21
N LEU A 257 -22.45 3.43 -7.13
CA LEU A 257 -22.64 2.47 -8.21
C LEU A 257 -21.45 2.41 -9.16
N VAL A 258 -20.72 3.52 -9.30
CA VAL A 258 -19.53 3.57 -10.15
C VAL A 258 -18.41 2.63 -9.64
N PHE A 259 -18.29 2.42 -8.34
CA PHE A 259 -17.33 1.45 -7.79
C PHE A 259 -17.59 0.03 -8.30
N LYS A 260 -18.89 -0.36 -8.29
CA LYS A 260 -19.29 -1.66 -8.83
C LYS A 260 -18.97 -1.78 -10.31
N LYS A 261 -19.26 -0.74 -11.10
CA LYS A 261 -18.99 -0.74 -12.54
C LYS A 261 -17.51 -0.87 -12.83
N LEU A 262 -16.69 -0.04 -12.21
CA LEU A 262 -15.22 -0.05 -12.34
C LEU A 262 -14.63 -1.41 -11.97
N ILE A 263 -14.94 -1.91 -10.76
CA ILE A 263 -14.36 -3.17 -10.27
C ILE A 263 -14.87 -4.36 -11.11
N TYR A 264 -16.14 -4.33 -11.54
CA TYR A 264 -16.68 -5.36 -12.42
C TYR A 264 -15.93 -5.40 -13.76
N GLU A 265 -15.70 -4.26 -14.40
CA GLU A 265 -14.96 -4.19 -15.66
C GLU A 265 -13.51 -4.66 -15.48
N MET A 266 -12.85 -4.23 -14.42
CA MET A 266 -11.47 -4.67 -14.11
C MET A 266 -11.34 -6.19 -13.89
N ARG A 267 -12.41 -6.89 -13.50
CA ARG A 267 -12.37 -8.36 -13.36
C ARG A 267 -12.09 -9.10 -14.67
N PHE A 268 -12.28 -8.45 -15.80
CA PHE A 268 -12.06 -9.04 -17.12
C PHE A 268 -10.70 -8.71 -17.72
N ASP A 269 -9.91 -7.82 -17.12
CA ASP A 269 -8.52 -7.66 -17.51
C ASP A 269 -7.65 -8.81 -16.99
N GLN A 270 -6.56 -9.12 -17.70
CA GLN A 270 -5.74 -10.29 -17.41
C GLN A 270 -5.11 -10.23 -16.01
N VAL A 271 -4.62 -9.07 -15.58
CA VAL A 271 -3.93 -8.95 -14.30
C VAL A 271 -4.87 -9.14 -13.12
N SER A 272 -6.10 -8.65 -13.23
CA SER A 272 -7.12 -8.83 -12.18
C SER A 272 -7.73 -10.22 -12.20
N ALA A 273 -8.03 -10.74 -13.40
CA ALA A 273 -8.65 -12.06 -13.54
C ALA A 273 -7.76 -13.20 -13.06
N VAL A 274 -6.44 -13.10 -13.28
CA VAL A 274 -5.47 -14.18 -13.01
C VAL A 274 -4.71 -13.99 -11.71
N TYR A 275 -4.32 -12.74 -11.40
CA TYR A 275 -3.34 -12.48 -10.34
C TYR A 275 -3.86 -11.67 -9.16
N ALA A 276 -5.07 -11.09 -9.19
CA ALA A 276 -5.55 -10.28 -8.08
C ALA A 276 -6.29 -11.13 -7.02
N LEU A 277 -5.84 -11.03 -5.78
CA LEU A 277 -6.52 -11.56 -4.60
C LEU A 277 -7.06 -10.38 -3.81
N PHE A 278 -8.38 -10.28 -3.69
CA PHE A 278 -9.05 -9.17 -3.04
C PHE A 278 -9.39 -9.52 -1.59
N GLY A 279 -9.07 -8.62 -0.68
CA GLY A 279 -9.46 -8.69 0.72
C GLY A 279 -10.88 -8.17 0.96
N THR A 280 -11.12 -7.76 2.20
CA THR A 280 -12.42 -7.24 2.64
C THR A 280 -12.68 -5.85 2.04
N PHE A 281 -13.87 -5.68 1.44
CA PHE A 281 -14.33 -4.38 0.96
C PHE A 281 -15.03 -3.61 2.10
N TYR A 282 -14.62 -2.35 2.30
CA TYR A 282 -15.24 -1.42 3.22
C TYR A 282 -15.87 -0.28 2.42
N LEU A 283 -17.19 -0.13 2.54
CA LEU A 283 -17.93 0.96 1.93
C LEU A 283 -18.39 1.93 3.01
N GLY A 284 -18.09 3.21 2.85
CA GLY A 284 -18.43 4.23 3.84
C GLY A 284 -19.03 5.49 3.23
N VAL A 285 -19.86 6.15 4.04
CA VAL A 285 -20.40 7.49 3.77
C VAL A 285 -19.58 8.51 4.54
N ARG A 286 -19.13 9.56 3.89
CA ARG A 286 -18.31 10.59 4.54
C ARG A 286 -19.06 11.23 5.71
N CYS A 287 -18.39 11.29 6.84
CA CYS A 287 -18.81 12.04 8.00
C CYS A 287 -17.81 13.17 8.26
N ARG A 288 -18.22 14.42 8.12
CA ARG A 288 -17.40 15.54 8.57
C ARG A 288 -17.38 15.57 10.09
N ALA A 289 -16.28 16.02 10.69
CA ALA A 289 -16.15 16.12 12.13
C ALA A 289 -17.35 16.87 12.77
N ALA A 290 -17.80 17.95 12.12
CA ALA A 290 -18.98 18.72 12.56
C ALA A 290 -20.31 17.90 12.58
N ALA A 291 -20.37 16.78 11.86
CA ALA A 291 -21.54 15.90 11.81
C ALA A 291 -21.41 14.65 12.71
N LEU A 292 -20.30 14.52 13.46
CA LEU A 292 -20.03 13.35 14.30
C LEU A 292 -21.14 13.11 15.32
N GLN A 293 -21.69 14.15 15.93
CA GLN A 293 -22.77 14.02 16.91
C GLN A 293 -24.02 13.38 16.29
N LYS A 294 -24.39 13.74 15.05
CA LYS A 294 -25.50 13.09 14.32
C LYS A 294 -25.23 11.60 14.15
N LEU A 295 -24.04 11.24 13.68
CA LEU A 295 -23.63 9.84 13.49
C LEU A 295 -23.76 9.05 14.80
N LEU A 296 -23.24 9.60 15.91
CA LEU A 296 -23.28 8.96 17.23
C LEU A 296 -24.70 8.94 17.85
N SER A 297 -25.64 9.71 17.31
CA SER A 297 -27.06 9.65 17.62
C SER A 297 -27.86 8.69 16.74
N GLY A 298 -27.21 8.03 15.77
CA GLY A 298 -27.86 7.10 14.83
C GLY A 298 -28.46 7.80 13.61
N GLU A 299 -28.10 9.05 13.34
CA GLU A 299 -28.56 9.82 12.20
C GLU A 299 -27.52 9.81 11.07
N LEU A 300 -27.99 9.95 9.82
CA LEU A 300 -27.10 10.03 8.67
C LEU A 300 -26.25 11.31 8.73
N PRO A 301 -24.89 11.23 8.68
CA PRO A 301 -24.00 12.37 8.90
C PRO A 301 -23.76 13.23 7.63
N ILE A 302 -24.82 13.58 6.91
CA ILE A 302 -24.84 14.39 5.67
C ILE A 302 -25.54 15.71 5.86
#